data_219a31b915881b02c461730105e38c0f
#
_entry.id   219a31b915881b02c461730105e38c0f
#
_cell.length_a   1.000
_cell.length_b   1.000
_cell.length_c   1.000
_cell.angle_alpha   90.00
_cell.angle_beta   90.00
_cell.angle_gamma   90.00
#
_symmetry.space_group_name_H-M   'P 1'
#
loop_
_entity.id
_entity.type
_entity.pdbx_description
1 polymer ?
#
loop_
_entity_poly.entity_id
_entity_poly.type
_entity_poly.pdbx_seq_one_letter_code
_entity_poly.pdbx_strand_id
1 'polypeptide(L)' 'MTTQEAVQFWGGQTRLANALGITRDAVHKWKQYPPMATQFQIMVLSGGRLSVTYINEKGQNKNV' A
#
# COMPACT_ATOMS: atom_id res chain seq x y z
N MET A 1 -0.34 -6.00 -2.74
CA MET A 1 -1.48 -5.74 -1.83
C MET A 1 -2.35 -4.64 -2.38
N THR A 2 -3.62 -4.64 -2.00
CA THR A 2 -4.49 -3.49 -2.24
C THR A 2 -4.32 -2.45 -1.14
N THR A 3 -4.76 -1.22 -1.41
CA THR A 3 -4.77 -0.17 -0.39
C THR A 3 -5.57 -0.63 0.84
N GLN A 4 -6.71 -1.27 0.62
CA GLN A 4 -7.55 -1.75 1.71
C GLN A 4 -6.84 -2.80 2.57
N GLU A 5 -6.13 -3.72 1.94
CA GLU A 5 -5.36 -4.73 2.66
C GLU A 5 -4.29 -4.09 3.56
N ALA A 6 -3.58 -3.08 3.04
CA ALA A 6 -2.57 -2.37 3.81
C ALA A 6 -3.21 -1.62 4.98
N VAL A 7 -4.32 -0.92 4.74
CA VAL A 7 -5.03 -0.19 5.79
C VAL A 7 -5.51 -1.15 6.88
N GLN A 8 -6.07 -2.29 6.50
CA GLN A 8 -6.55 -3.27 7.48
C GLN A 8 -5.43 -3.89 8.29
N PHE A 9 -4.28 -4.12 7.66
CA PHE A 9 -3.14 -4.71 8.35
C PHE A 9 -2.67 -3.84 9.52
N TRP A 10 -2.63 -2.51 9.33
CA TRP A 10 -2.22 -1.58 10.38
C TRP A 10 -3.37 -1.13 11.29
N GLY A 11 -4.61 -1.47 10.93
CA GLY A 11 -5.76 -1.10 11.73
C GLY A 11 -6.28 0.30 11.48
N GLY A 12 -6.01 0.88 10.33
CA GLY A 12 -6.54 2.18 9.93
C GLY A 12 -5.58 3.01 9.10
N GLN A 13 -6.12 3.99 8.39
CA GLN A 13 -5.33 4.87 7.52
C GLN A 13 -4.28 5.66 8.29
N THR A 14 -4.64 6.18 9.46
CA THR A 14 -3.73 6.97 10.28
C THR A 14 -2.55 6.14 10.76
N ARG A 15 -2.80 4.91 11.20
CA ARG A 15 -1.74 4.02 11.66
C ARG A 15 -0.80 3.64 10.52
N LEU A 16 -1.37 3.36 9.35
CA LEU A 16 -0.57 3.05 8.16
C LEU A 16 0.28 4.26 7.77
N ALA A 17 -0.32 5.45 7.73
CA ALA A 17 0.40 6.67 7.39
C ALA A 17 1.57 6.91 8.35
N ASN A 18 1.35 6.76 9.65
CA ASN A 18 2.40 6.92 10.65
C ASN A 18 3.54 5.92 10.44
N ALA A 19 3.21 4.67 10.13
CA ALA A 19 4.22 3.65 9.88
C ALA A 19 5.09 3.98 8.66
N LEU A 20 4.49 4.63 7.66
CA LEU A 20 5.17 5.01 6.42
C LEU A 20 5.85 6.39 6.50
N GLY A 21 5.58 7.15 7.54
CA GLY A 21 6.08 8.52 7.65
C GLY A 21 5.43 9.50 6.70
N ILE A 22 4.18 9.26 6.34
CA ILE A 22 3.41 10.11 5.42
C ILE A 22 2.13 10.58 6.09
N THR A 23 1.39 11.47 5.42
CA THR A 23 0.12 11.94 5.94
C THR A 23 -1.02 10.98 5.62
N ARG A 24 -2.09 11.02 6.43
CA ARG A 24 -3.29 10.27 6.14
C ARG A 24 -3.88 10.62 4.77
N ASP A 25 -3.81 11.90 4.38
CA ASP A 25 -4.29 12.33 3.09
C ASP A 25 -3.55 11.64 1.94
N ALA A 26 -2.25 11.38 2.09
CA ALA A 26 -1.50 10.65 1.08
C ALA A 26 -2.05 9.24 0.91
N VAL A 27 -2.37 8.56 2.01
CA VAL A 27 -3.00 7.22 1.95
C VAL A 27 -4.36 7.31 1.30
N HIS A 28 -5.15 8.33 1.67
CA HIS A 28 -6.50 8.51 1.13
C HIS A 28 -6.51 8.75 -0.38
N LYS A 29 -5.46 9.36 -0.92
CA LYS A 29 -5.33 9.62 -2.35
C LYS A 29 -4.98 8.37 -3.17
N TRP A 30 -4.51 7.32 -2.53
CA TRP A 30 -4.27 6.07 -3.24
C TRP A 30 -5.60 5.53 -3.75
N LYS A 31 -5.54 5.00 -4.98
CA LYS A 31 -6.72 4.34 -5.55
C LYS A 31 -6.80 2.91 -5.04
N GLN A 32 -7.03 1.97 -5.91
CA GLN A 32 -7.14 0.57 -5.52
C GLN A 32 -5.81 0.01 -4.99
N TYR A 33 -4.68 0.52 -5.49
CA TYR A 33 -3.35 0.04 -5.11
C TYR A 33 -2.46 1.19 -4.68
N PRO A 34 -1.62 0.99 -3.65
CA PRO A 34 -0.59 1.96 -3.33
C PRO A 34 0.42 2.09 -4.49
N PRO A 35 1.13 3.22 -4.59
CA PRO A 35 2.23 3.35 -5.57
C PRO A 35 3.26 2.23 -5.38
N MET A 36 3.93 1.84 -6.48
CA MET A 36 4.84 0.69 -6.45
C MET A 36 5.94 0.83 -5.39
N ALA A 37 6.57 1.99 -5.32
CA ALA A 37 7.61 2.22 -4.32
C ALA A 37 7.08 2.05 -2.89
N THR A 38 5.85 2.51 -2.65
CA THR A 38 5.20 2.39 -1.36
C THR A 38 4.83 0.94 -1.07
N GLN A 39 4.42 0.18 -2.07
CA GLN A 39 4.13 -1.24 -1.90
C GLN A 39 5.37 -2.03 -1.43
N PHE A 40 6.53 -1.74 -1.99
CA PHE A 40 7.77 -2.37 -1.55
C PHE A 40 8.08 -2.02 -0.09
N GLN A 41 7.87 -0.76 0.29
CA GLN A 41 8.06 -0.32 1.66
C GLN A 41 7.10 -1.04 2.61
N ILE A 42 5.82 -1.15 2.23
CA ILE A 42 4.80 -1.85 3.02
C ILE A 42 5.15 -3.32 3.15
N MET A 43 5.60 -3.95 2.07
CA MET A 43 6.03 -5.35 2.11
C MET A 43 7.12 -5.57 3.16
N VAL A 44 8.14 -4.72 3.17
CA VAL A 44 9.22 -4.80 4.13
C VAL A 44 8.71 -4.59 5.56
N LEU A 45 7.90 -3.55 5.77
CA LEU A 45 7.38 -3.22 7.09
C LEU A 45 6.44 -4.29 7.64
N SER A 46 5.71 -4.99 6.77
CA SER A 46 4.82 -6.07 7.17
C SER A 46 5.55 -7.40 7.42
N GLY A 47 6.87 -7.42 7.23
CA GLY A 47 7.64 -8.66 7.35
C GLY A 47 7.33 -9.67 6.26
N GLY A 48 6.91 -9.21 5.08
CA GLY A 48 6.55 -10.06 3.96
C GLY A 48 5.13 -10.60 4.01
N ARG A 49 4.33 -10.21 5.00
CA ARG A 49 2.94 -10.67 5.12
C ARG A 49 2.05 -10.09 4.03
N LEU A 50 2.36 -8.87 3.58
CA LEU A 50 1.68 -8.24 2.45
C LEU A 50 2.61 -8.29 1.25
N SER A 51 2.13 -8.85 0.14
CA SER A 51 2.91 -8.99 -1.08
C SER A 51 2.69 -7.81 -2.00
N VAL A 52 3.71 -7.47 -2.77
CA VAL A 52 3.61 -6.43 -3.79
C VAL A 52 2.71 -6.91 -4.93
N THR A 53 1.76 -6.07 -5.34
CA THR A 53 0.96 -6.29 -6.54
C THR A 53 1.49 -5.35 -7.62
N TYR A 54 2.02 -5.90 -8.70
CA TYR A 54 2.52 -5.11 -9.81
C TYR A 54 1.37 -4.52 -10.60
N ILE A 55 1.42 -3.22 -10.84
CA ILE A 55 0.41 -2.49 -11.59
C ILE A 55 1.09 -1.80 -12.78
N ASN A 56 0.34 -1.64 -13.87
CA ASN A 56 0.82 -0.91 -15.03
C ASN A 56 0.53 0.59 -14.86
N GLU A 57 0.88 1.40 -15.88
CA GLU A 57 0.68 2.85 -15.85
C GLU A 57 -0.78 3.25 -15.66
N LYS A 58 -1.72 2.38 -16.03
CA LYS A 58 -3.15 2.63 -15.87
C LYS A 58 -3.68 2.15 -14.54
N GLY A 59 -2.82 1.65 -13.66
CA GLY A 59 -3.22 1.10 -12.38
C GLY A 59 -3.85 -0.28 -12.46
N GLN A 60 -3.71 -0.96 -13.58
CA GLN A 60 -4.24 -2.31 -13.75
C GLN A 60 -3.26 -3.34 -13.20
N ASN A 61 -3.81 -4.40 -12.62
CA ASN A 61 -3.02 -5.49 -12.12
C ASN A 61 -2.37 -6.23 -13.29
N LYS A 62 -1.05 -6.43 -13.20
CA LYS A 62 -0.32 -7.30 -14.12
C LYS A 62 -0.19 -8.67 -13.48
N ASN A 63 -0.88 -9.64 -14.03
CA ASN A 63 -0.65 -11.02 -13.65
C ASN A 63 0.62 -11.50 -14.33
N VAL A 64 1.57 -11.88 -13.53
CA VAL A 64 2.82 -12.43 -14.00
C VAL A 64 2.75 -13.95 -13.90
#